data_3c79af999d662e04ffd804c1f9429d95
#
_entry.id   3c79af999d662e04ffd804c1f9429d95
#
_cell.length_a   1.000
_cell.length_b   1.000
_cell.length_c   1.000
_cell.angle_alpha   90.00
_cell.angle_beta   90.00
_cell.angle_gamma   90.00
#
_symmetry.space_group_name_H-M   'P 1'
#
loop_
_entity.id
_entity.type
_entity.pdbx_description
1 polymer ?
#
loop_
_entity_poly.entity_id
_entity_poly.type
_entity_poly.pdbx_seq_one_letter_code
_entity_poly.pdbx_strand_id
1 'polypeptide(L)'
;MRILQIVKTNRGATWAFNQAKWLMENNVEVVTVLPEDRGGYADKYMAAGMQVVKGDWSLPLRRPWKFFGRAKEIRRVVAEIKPNLIHLHFVTNVLMVRLALHSDKTPRLFQVPGPLHLESPFFNFGERIVATDSDHWAGACKKTCRIYEEKGIDPARVSLAYYGGPLAQQAQEPAPAGPILRPEYGIGQEEKMIAMVSYFYKPKRYIGQTRGLKGHEDFIDAMELVFKKHPQARAIIIGNAWDGAEAYEKSVIAYGKEKLGDRVIFTGYRNDVKDIYPEIDIAVHPSHSENLGGAAESLAYGVPTIATNIGGFPDIVVDGQTGLLTPVKDPEALAQRICYMLEHPDETREMTDRGQALVRQLLEIANTAGTIKGIYEKILKEG
;
A
#
# COMPACT_ATOMS: atom_id res chain seq x y z
N MET A 1 14.33 -24.11 -0.91
CA MET A 1 13.21 -24.10 0.06
C MET A 1 11.90 -23.96 -0.70
N ARG A 2 10.81 -24.57 -0.17
CA ARG A 2 9.46 -24.50 -0.75
C ARG A 2 8.57 -23.64 0.14
N ILE A 3 7.98 -22.59 -0.42
CA ILE A 3 7.11 -21.65 0.28
C ILE A 3 5.68 -21.78 -0.23
N LEU A 4 4.71 -21.85 0.69
CA LEU A 4 3.29 -21.79 0.37
C LEU A 4 2.80 -20.35 0.62
N GLN A 5 2.68 -19.57 -0.45
CA GLN A 5 2.17 -18.20 -0.38
C GLN A 5 0.64 -18.18 -0.43
N ILE A 6 0.00 -17.39 0.44
CA ILE A 6 -1.47 -17.28 0.48
C ILE A 6 -1.89 -15.85 0.26
N VAL A 7 -2.60 -15.60 -0.85
CA VAL A 7 -3.10 -14.28 -1.26
C VAL A 7 -4.62 -14.31 -1.36
N LYS A 8 -5.29 -13.37 -0.70
CA LYS A 8 -6.76 -13.33 -0.58
C LYS A 8 -7.47 -12.95 -1.88
N THR A 9 -6.79 -12.32 -2.82
CA THR A 9 -7.40 -11.71 -4.00
C THR A 9 -6.69 -12.14 -5.27
N ASN A 10 -7.45 -12.31 -6.34
CA ASN A 10 -6.94 -12.52 -7.69
C ASN A 10 -6.85 -11.19 -8.49
N ARG A 11 -7.19 -10.06 -7.86
CA ARG A 11 -7.12 -8.71 -8.45
C ARG A 11 -6.35 -7.78 -7.52
N GLY A 12 -5.49 -6.94 -8.05
CA GLY A 12 -4.56 -6.14 -7.25
C GLY A 12 -3.46 -7.02 -6.63
N ALA A 13 -2.86 -6.67 -5.52
CA ALA A 13 -1.76 -7.41 -4.90
C ALA A 13 -0.55 -7.67 -5.83
N THR A 14 -0.26 -6.73 -6.73
CA THR A 14 0.91 -6.75 -7.63
C THR A 14 2.20 -6.97 -6.85
N TRP A 15 2.31 -6.39 -5.68
CA TRP A 15 3.44 -6.54 -4.78
C TRP A 15 3.68 -8.00 -4.36
N ALA A 16 2.63 -8.79 -4.10
CA ALA A 16 2.77 -10.21 -3.76
C ALA A 16 3.25 -11.04 -4.96
N PHE A 17 2.75 -10.73 -6.15
CA PHE A 17 3.20 -11.35 -7.39
C PHE A 17 4.66 -11.02 -7.70
N ASN A 18 5.04 -9.75 -7.66
CA ASN A 18 6.42 -9.32 -7.94
C ASN A 18 7.41 -9.98 -6.97
N GLN A 19 7.08 -10.02 -5.68
CA GLN A 19 7.88 -10.68 -4.66
C GLN A 19 8.02 -12.19 -4.94
N ALA A 20 6.93 -12.90 -5.25
CA ALA A 20 6.95 -14.32 -5.56
C ALA A 20 7.78 -14.61 -6.83
N LYS A 21 7.62 -13.77 -7.88
CA LYS A 21 8.38 -13.89 -9.12
C LYS A 21 9.88 -13.78 -8.86
N TRP A 22 10.30 -12.75 -8.13
CA TRP A 22 11.70 -12.56 -7.78
C TRP A 22 12.25 -13.75 -6.94
N LEU A 23 11.48 -14.24 -5.99
CA LEU A 23 11.85 -15.39 -5.16
C LEU A 23 12.07 -16.65 -6.02
N MET A 24 11.18 -16.92 -6.98
CA MET A 24 11.33 -18.02 -7.93
C MET A 24 12.62 -17.90 -8.76
N GLU A 25 12.88 -16.70 -9.31
CA GLU A 25 14.10 -16.38 -10.07
C GLU A 25 15.37 -16.54 -9.21
N ASN A 26 15.23 -16.50 -7.87
CA ASN A 26 16.32 -16.63 -6.90
C ASN A 26 16.31 -17.96 -6.11
N ASN A 27 15.90 -19.04 -6.76
CA ASN A 27 15.96 -20.43 -6.26
C ASN A 27 15.07 -20.71 -5.02
N VAL A 28 13.93 -20.01 -4.90
CA VAL A 28 12.89 -20.32 -3.92
C VAL A 28 11.69 -20.88 -4.66
N GLU A 29 11.29 -22.10 -4.40
CA GLU A 29 10.06 -22.68 -4.96
C GLU A 29 8.86 -22.04 -4.28
N VAL A 30 7.99 -21.38 -5.04
CA VAL A 30 6.77 -20.72 -4.53
C VAL A 30 5.54 -21.40 -5.12
N VAL A 31 4.69 -21.91 -4.24
CA VAL A 31 3.33 -22.38 -4.57
C VAL A 31 2.35 -21.35 -4.03
N THR A 32 1.47 -20.82 -4.88
CA THR A 32 0.56 -19.74 -4.48
C THR A 32 -0.89 -20.22 -4.40
N VAL A 33 -1.55 -19.95 -3.26
CA VAL A 33 -2.99 -20.17 -3.09
C VAL A 33 -3.73 -18.87 -3.42
N LEU A 34 -4.67 -18.97 -4.37
CA LEU A 34 -5.54 -17.88 -4.80
C LEU A 34 -7.01 -18.32 -4.73
N PRO A 35 -7.98 -17.38 -4.54
CA PRO A 35 -9.39 -17.74 -4.54
C PRO A 35 -9.89 -18.30 -5.87
N GLU A 36 -9.23 -17.97 -6.96
CA GLU A 36 -9.49 -18.44 -8.32
C GLU A 36 -8.19 -18.94 -8.96
N ASP A 37 -8.28 -19.99 -9.75
CA ASP A 37 -7.16 -20.63 -10.44
C ASP A 37 -6.99 -20.19 -11.90
N ARG A 38 -7.84 -19.25 -12.38
CA ARG A 38 -7.82 -18.68 -13.73
C ARG A 38 -8.20 -17.20 -13.71
N GLY A 39 -7.75 -16.49 -14.72
CA GLY A 39 -7.97 -15.06 -14.89
C GLY A 39 -7.14 -14.20 -13.94
N GLY A 40 -7.03 -12.91 -14.22
CA GLY A 40 -6.35 -11.93 -13.36
C GLY A 40 -4.90 -12.30 -13.04
N TYR A 41 -4.55 -12.29 -11.76
CA TYR A 41 -3.19 -12.64 -11.32
C TYR A 41 -2.90 -14.14 -11.38
N ALA A 42 -3.89 -15.04 -11.31
CA ALA A 42 -3.65 -16.48 -11.43
C ALA A 42 -2.94 -16.81 -12.75
N ASP A 43 -3.38 -16.23 -13.86
CA ASP A 43 -2.74 -16.42 -15.16
C ASP A 43 -1.31 -15.86 -15.20
N LYS A 44 -1.05 -14.74 -14.51
CA LYS A 44 0.31 -14.17 -14.40
C LYS A 44 1.25 -15.06 -13.60
N TYR A 45 0.77 -15.63 -12.47
CA TYR A 45 1.54 -16.58 -11.67
C TYR A 45 1.90 -17.82 -12.50
N MET A 46 0.92 -18.41 -13.20
CA MET A 46 1.15 -19.58 -14.05
C MET A 46 2.08 -19.27 -15.23
N ALA A 47 1.91 -18.13 -15.89
CA ALA A 47 2.80 -17.67 -16.97
C ALA A 47 4.25 -17.44 -16.49
N ALA A 48 4.45 -17.11 -15.22
CA ALA A 48 5.77 -17.01 -14.59
C ALA A 48 6.31 -18.38 -14.09
N GLY A 49 5.64 -19.50 -14.41
CA GLY A 49 6.08 -20.85 -14.04
C GLY A 49 5.75 -21.26 -12.59
N MET A 50 4.90 -20.51 -11.90
CA MET A 50 4.50 -20.82 -10.53
C MET A 50 3.29 -21.74 -10.47
N GLN A 51 3.27 -22.68 -9.54
CA GLN A 51 2.09 -23.49 -9.27
C GLN A 51 1.04 -22.65 -8.55
N VAL A 52 -0.19 -22.68 -9.07
CA VAL A 52 -1.36 -22.05 -8.45
C VAL A 52 -2.31 -23.12 -7.92
N VAL A 53 -2.73 -22.95 -6.66
CA VAL A 53 -3.73 -23.78 -6.01
C VAL A 53 -4.96 -22.93 -5.74
N LYS A 54 -6.12 -23.41 -6.18
CA LYS A 54 -7.39 -22.76 -5.90
C LYS A 54 -7.80 -22.98 -4.44
N GLY A 55 -8.11 -21.89 -3.72
CA GLY A 55 -8.61 -21.97 -2.35
C GLY A 55 -8.99 -20.61 -1.79
N ASP A 56 -10.21 -20.48 -1.25
CA ASP A 56 -10.61 -19.32 -0.44
C ASP A 56 -10.33 -19.64 1.04
N TRP A 57 -9.14 -19.31 1.48
CA TRP A 57 -8.66 -19.54 2.84
C TRP A 57 -8.88 -18.36 3.79
N SER A 58 -9.84 -17.50 3.49
CA SER A 58 -10.25 -16.42 4.39
C SER A 58 -11.13 -16.96 5.52
N LEU A 59 -11.06 -16.35 6.71
CA LEU A 59 -11.97 -16.67 7.82
C LEU A 59 -13.42 -16.36 7.39
N PRO A 60 -14.33 -17.36 7.41
CA PRO A 60 -15.67 -17.22 6.84
C PRO A 60 -16.64 -16.51 7.80
N LEU A 61 -16.39 -15.25 8.17
CA LEU A 61 -17.16 -14.48 9.15
C LEU A 61 -18.68 -14.43 8.86
N ARG A 62 -19.05 -14.35 7.57
CA ARG A 62 -20.48 -14.30 7.16
C ARG A 62 -21.10 -15.69 6.97
N ARG A 63 -20.30 -16.77 6.94
CA ARG A 63 -20.74 -18.16 6.68
C ARG A 63 -19.96 -19.11 7.57
N PRO A 64 -20.13 -19.06 8.90
CA PRO A 64 -19.29 -19.78 9.87
C PRO A 64 -19.30 -21.31 9.68
N TRP A 65 -20.38 -21.87 9.12
CA TRP A 65 -20.45 -23.30 8.80
C TRP A 65 -19.42 -23.77 7.78
N LYS A 66 -18.84 -22.88 6.98
CA LYS A 66 -17.76 -23.20 6.03
C LYS A 66 -16.39 -23.42 6.71
N PHE A 67 -16.27 -23.10 7.99
CA PHE A 67 -14.99 -23.17 8.72
C PHE A 67 -14.37 -24.57 8.66
N PHE A 68 -15.13 -25.60 9.04
CA PHE A 68 -14.58 -26.96 9.09
C PHE A 68 -14.14 -27.49 7.72
N GLY A 69 -14.90 -27.19 6.67
CA GLY A 69 -14.55 -27.55 5.29
C GLY A 69 -13.24 -26.89 4.86
N ARG A 70 -13.10 -25.58 5.10
CA ARG A 70 -11.85 -24.85 4.82
C ARG A 70 -10.68 -25.37 5.64
N ALA A 71 -10.86 -25.62 6.93
CA ALA A 71 -9.81 -26.17 7.78
C ALA A 71 -9.33 -27.54 7.30
N LYS A 72 -10.25 -28.41 6.85
CA LYS A 72 -9.91 -29.72 6.26
C LYS A 72 -9.13 -29.55 4.95
N GLU A 73 -9.55 -28.65 4.09
CA GLU A 73 -8.87 -28.32 2.83
C GLU A 73 -7.45 -27.80 3.08
N ILE A 74 -7.28 -26.83 4.00
CA ILE A 74 -5.96 -26.27 4.36
C ILE A 74 -5.01 -27.38 4.82
N ARG A 75 -5.45 -28.24 5.75
CA ARG A 75 -4.62 -29.34 6.25
C ARG A 75 -4.24 -30.32 5.14
N ARG A 76 -5.18 -30.65 4.24
CA ARG A 76 -4.92 -31.53 3.09
C ARG A 76 -3.86 -30.92 2.17
N VAL A 77 -4.04 -29.68 1.75
CA VAL A 77 -3.12 -28.99 0.82
C VAL A 77 -1.73 -28.83 1.44
N VAL A 78 -1.63 -28.46 2.71
CA VAL A 78 -0.34 -28.35 3.41
C VAL A 78 0.36 -29.71 3.50
N ALA A 79 -0.38 -30.78 3.79
CA ALA A 79 0.16 -32.14 3.84
C ALA A 79 0.62 -32.66 2.46
N GLU A 80 -0.05 -32.26 1.37
CA GLU A 80 0.31 -32.59 -0.01
C GLU A 80 1.55 -31.83 -0.49
N ILE A 81 1.58 -30.50 -0.26
CA ILE A 81 2.66 -29.60 -0.72
C ILE A 81 3.91 -29.74 0.15
N LYS A 82 3.76 -30.00 1.44
CA LYS A 82 4.84 -30.08 2.44
C LYS A 82 5.77 -28.85 2.37
N PRO A 83 5.22 -27.63 2.56
CA PRO A 83 6.03 -26.42 2.51
C PRO A 83 7.00 -26.37 3.68
N ASN A 84 8.18 -25.77 3.48
CA ASN A 84 9.09 -25.44 4.57
C ASN A 84 8.56 -24.28 5.41
N LEU A 85 7.81 -23.33 4.78
CA LEU A 85 7.22 -22.18 5.44
C LEU A 85 5.94 -21.74 4.70
N ILE A 86 4.95 -21.25 5.47
CA ILE A 86 3.70 -20.68 4.94
C ILE A 86 3.78 -19.15 5.05
N HIS A 87 3.64 -18.44 3.93
CA HIS A 87 3.67 -16.99 3.86
C HIS A 87 2.27 -16.41 3.64
N LEU A 88 1.83 -15.54 4.53
CA LEU A 88 0.48 -15.00 4.62
C LEU A 88 0.50 -13.47 4.48
N HIS A 89 -0.48 -12.88 3.80
CA HIS A 89 -0.52 -11.44 3.56
C HIS A 89 -1.77 -10.72 4.12
N PHE A 90 -2.84 -11.44 4.43
CA PHE A 90 -4.10 -10.82 4.86
C PHE A 90 -4.59 -11.40 6.17
N VAL A 91 -5.02 -10.57 7.12
CA VAL A 91 -5.42 -10.98 8.48
C VAL A 91 -6.50 -12.07 8.49
N THR A 92 -7.47 -12.03 7.57
CA THR A 92 -8.53 -13.05 7.53
C THR A 92 -8.01 -14.42 7.09
N ASN A 93 -6.97 -14.47 6.24
CA ASN A 93 -6.27 -15.70 5.89
C ASN A 93 -5.40 -16.19 7.06
N VAL A 94 -4.71 -15.26 7.72
CA VAL A 94 -3.89 -15.55 8.91
C VAL A 94 -4.71 -16.24 9.99
N LEU A 95 -5.86 -15.65 10.37
CA LEU A 95 -6.76 -16.22 11.37
C LEU A 95 -7.23 -17.63 10.99
N MET A 96 -7.64 -17.82 9.73
CA MET A 96 -8.13 -19.11 9.27
C MET A 96 -7.03 -20.16 9.27
N VAL A 97 -5.84 -19.83 8.75
CA VAL A 97 -4.70 -20.77 8.65
C VAL A 97 -4.17 -21.12 10.04
N ARG A 98 -4.01 -20.15 10.95
CA ARG A 98 -3.57 -20.40 12.33
C ARG A 98 -4.53 -21.34 13.08
N LEU A 99 -5.85 -21.11 12.96
CA LEU A 99 -6.86 -21.97 13.56
C LEU A 99 -6.85 -23.38 12.93
N ALA A 100 -6.73 -23.47 11.61
CA ALA A 100 -6.68 -24.75 10.91
C ALA A 100 -5.43 -25.56 11.25
N LEU A 101 -4.30 -24.92 11.43
CA LEU A 101 -2.97 -25.50 11.64
C LEU A 101 -2.44 -25.27 13.08
N HIS A 102 -3.31 -25.15 14.06
CA HIS A 102 -2.91 -24.81 15.45
C HIS A 102 -1.88 -25.79 16.03
N SER A 103 -2.00 -27.08 15.73
CA SER A 103 -1.07 -28.11 16.18
C SER A 103 0.06 -28.41 15.19
N ASP A 104 0.06 -27.78 14.03
CA ASP A 104 1.07 -27.96 12.99
C ASP A 104 2.29 -27.08 13.29
N LYS A 105 3.48 -27.64 13.15
CA LYS A 105 4.75 -26.97 13.46
C LYS A 105 5.38 -26.26 12.26
N THR A 106 4.76 -26.33 11.06
CA THR A 106 5.25 -25.60 9.90
C THR A 106 5.32 -24.09 10.22
N PRO A 107 6.48 -23.45 10.10
CA PRO A 107 6.63 -22.01 10.35
C PRO A 107 5.70 -21.17 9.47
N ARG A 108 5.15 -20.12 10.04
CA ARG A 108 4.23 -19.21 9.36
C ARG A 108 4.72 -17.77 9.50
N LEU A 109 4.88 -17.10 8.36
CA LEU A 109 5.20 -15.68 8.31
C LEU A 109 3.97 -14.89 7.89
N PHE A 110 3.54 -13.94 8.69
CA PHE A 110 2.55 -12.94 8.30
C PHE A 110 3.25 -11.65 7.90
N GLN A 111 3.33 -11.40 6.59
CA GLN A 111 3.76 -10.08 6.08
C GLN A 111 2.55 -9.15 6.05
N VAL A 112 2.62 -8.13 6.89
CA VAL A 112 1.49 -7.24 7.21
C VAL A 112 1.46 -6.06 6.24
N PRO A 113 0.44 -5.95 5.35
CA PRO A 113 0.43 -4.91 4.31
C PRO A 113 0.19 -3.49 4.86
N GLY A 114 -0.07 -3.34 6.14
CA GLY A 114 -0.25 -2.05 6.81
C GLY A 114 -0.99 -2.19 8.13
N PRO A 115 -1.01 -1.15 8.98
CA PRO A 115 -1.51 -1.24 10.34
C PRO A 115 -3.04 -1.27 10.48
N LEU A 116 -3.79 -1.10 9.38
CA LEU A 116 -5.25 -0.89 9.41
C LEU A 116 -6.03 -1.96 10.21
N HIS A 117 -5.63 -3.24 10.14
CA HIS A 117 -6.30 -4.29 10.89
C HIS A 117 -5.98 -4.23 12.40
N LEU A 118 -4.82 -3.66 12.77
CA LEU A 118 -4.41 -3.46 14.16
C LEU A 118 -5.18 -2.31 14.83
N GLU A 119 -5.81 -1.43 14.05
CA GLU A 119 -6.73 -0.39 14.53
C GLU A 119 -8.08 -0.99 14.96
N SER A 120 -8.43 -2.20 14.51
CA SER A 120 -9.63 -2.92 14.92
C SER A 120 -9.35 -3.78 16.16
N PRO A 121 -9.98 -3.54 17.32
CA PRO A 121 -9.77 -4.35 18.53
C PRO A 121 -10.00 -5.85 18.29
N PHE A 122 -11.00 -6.20 17.50
CA PHE A 122 -11.34 -7.59 17.16
C PHE A 122 -10.20 -8.29 16.41
N PHE A 123 -9.71 -7.70 15.33
CA PHE A 123 -8.64 -8.31 14.53
C PHE A 123 -7.30 -8.28 15.26
N ASN A 124 -7.00 -7.19 15.96
CA ASN A 124 -5.78 -7.05 16.76
C ASN A 124 -5.70 -8.14 17.86
N PHE A 125 -6.77 -8.30 18.64
CA PHE A 125 -6.82 -9.32 19.68
C PHE A 125 -6.83 -10.74 19.11
N GLY A 126 -7.74 -11.00 18.14
CA GLY A 126 -7.91 -12.34 17.56
C GLY A 126 -6.65 -12.83 16.87
N GLU A 127 -5.95 -11.97 16.14
CA GLU A 127 -4.74 -12.32 15.41
C GLU A 127 -3.60 -12.77 16.36
N ARG A 128 -3.48 -12.11 17.51
CA ARG A 128 -2.45 -12.46 18.50
C ARG A 128 -2.79 -13.70 19.33
N ILE A 129 -4.05 -13.84 19.77
CA ILE A 129 -4.44 -14.95 20.65
C ILE A 129 -4.42 -16.30 19.95
N VAL A 130 -4.59 -16.36 18.64
CA VAL A 130 -4.52 -17.63 17.87
C VAL A 130 -3.11 -17.92 17.38
N ALA A 131 -2.14 -17.06 17.64
CA ALA A 131 -0.74 -17.28 17.29
C ALA A 131 -0.09 -18.35 18.19
N THR A 132 0.87 -19.05 17.63
CA THR A 132 1.67 -20.08 18.32
C THR A 132 3.16 -19.77 18.16
N ASP A 133 4.02 -20.61 18.68
CA ASP A 133 5.49 -20.46 18.54
C ASP A 133 5.96 -20.58 17.08
N SER A 134 5.16 -21.20 16.20
CA SER A 134 5.48 -21.29 14.77
C SER A 134 5.14 -20.02 13.98
N ASP A 135 4.61 -18.97 14.62
CA ASP A 135 4.17 -17.75 13.94
C ASP A 135 5.19 -16.62 14.07
N HIS A 136 5.49 -15.97 12.95
CA HIS A 136 6.38 -14.83 12.81
C HIS A 136 5.67 -13.69 12.08
N TRP A 137 6.14 -12.45 12.27
CA TRP A 137 5.56 -11.26 11.65
C TRP A 137 6.61 -10.48 10.87
N ALA A 138 6.21 -9.97 9.71
CA ALA A 138 6.98 -9.00 8.97
C ALA A 138 6.12 -7.75 8.76
N GLY A 139 6.41 -6.68 9.48
CA GLY A 139 5.75 -5.38 9.26
C GLY A 139 6.24 -4.74 7.98
N ALA A 140 5.32 -4.25 7.14
CA ALA A 140 5.67 -3.54 5.92
C ALA A 140 5.98 -2.04 6.16
N CYS A 141 6.11 -1.62 7.43
CA CYS A 141 6.67 -0.35 7.87
C CYS A 141 7.09 -0.44 9.33
N LYS A 142 7.97 0.47 9.78
CA LYS A 142 8.47 0.51 11.16
C LYS A 142 7.34 0.66 12.19
N LYS A 143 6.31 1.44 11.87
CA LYS A 143 5.14 1.61 12.76
C LYS A 143 4.43 0.30 13.03
N THR A 144 4.26 -0.55 12.01
CA THR A 144 3.63 -1.87 12.17
C THR A 144 4.46 -2.79 13.08
N CYS A 145 5.78 -2.81 12.91
CA CYS A 145 6.68 -3.58 13.78
C CYS A 145 6.55 -3.14 15.25
N ARG A 146 6.64 -1.83 15.51
CA ARG A 146 6.48 -1.26 16.87
C ARG A 146 5.14 -1.64 17.51
N ILE A 147 4.04 -1.61 16.75
CA ILE A 147 2.72 -1.99 17.29
C ILE A 147 2.73 -3.45 17.78
N TYR A 148 3.37 -4.37 17.06
CA TYR A 148 3.47 -5.77 17.50
C TYR A 148 4.34 -5.91 18.75
N GLU A 149 5.47 -5.24 18.81
CA GLU A 149 6.37 -5.23 19.98
C GLU A 149 5.67 -4.64 21.21
N GLU A 150 5.00 -3.47 21.07
CA GLU A 150 4.20 -2.82 22.11
C GLU A 150 3.04 -3.71 22.61
N LYS A 151 2.58 -4.65 21.78
CA LYS A 151 1.53 -5.62 22.10
C LYS A 151 2.08 -6.92 22.70
N GLY A 152 3.37 -6.98 23.00
CA GLY A 152 4.01 -8.10 23.69
C GLY A 152 4.40 -9.27 22.77
N ILE A 153 4.48 -9.08 21.45
CA ILE A 153 5.11 -10.05 20.56
C ILE A 153 6.63 -9.93 20.73
N ASP A 154 7.29 -11.06 20.91
CA ASP A 154 8.75 -11.13 21.01
C ASP A 154 9.42 -10.45 19.80
N PRO A 155 10.28 -9.43 20.01
CA PRO A 155 10.99 -8.75 18.93
C PRO A 155 11.79 -9.70 18.02
N ALA A 156 12.28 -10.83 18.53
CA ALA A 156 12.98 -11.84 17.73
C ALA A 156 12.10 -12.44 16.62
N ARG A 157 10.78 -12.41 16.81
CA ARG A 157 9.76 -12.92 15.88
C ARG A 157 9.14 -11.82 15.00
N VAL A 158 9.56 -10.56 15.16
CA VAL A 158 9.11 -9.41 14.36
C VAL A 158 10.24 -8.95 13.47
N SER A 159 9.98 -8.79 12.20
CA SER A 159 10.94 -8.30 11.21
C SER A 159 10.36 -7.14 10.42
N LEU A 160 11.20 -6.24 9.92
CA LEU A 160 10.80 -5.20 8.98
C LEU A 160 11.00 -5.72 7.55
N ALA A 161 9.95 -5.73 6.74
CA ALA A 161 10.04 -6.10 5.32
C ALA A 161 9.02 -5.33 4.49
N TYR A 162 9.49 -4.31 3.81
CA TYR A 162 8.67 -3.52 2.89
C TYR A 162 8.15 -4.37 1.72
N TYR A 163 7.04 -3.94 1.14
CA TYR A 163 6.65 -4.37 -0.19
C TYR A 163 7.31 -3.48 -1.23
N GLY A 164 7.88 -4.08 -2.25
CA GLY A 164 8.57 -3.37 -3.32
C GLY A 164 8.02 -3.66 -4.70
N GLY A 165 8.64 -3.03 -5.68
CA GLY A 165 8.34 -3.19 -7.10
C GLY A 165 9.59 -3.05 -7.96
N PRO A 166 9.47 -3.27 -9.29
CA PRO A 166 10.57 -3.18 -10.24
C PRO A 166 10.86 -1.70 -10.59
N LEU A 167 11.27 -0.89 -9.61
CA LEU A 167 11.44 0.56 -9.76
C LEU A 167 12.54 0.92 -10.76
N ALA A 168 13.62 0.14 -10.82
CA ALA A 168 14.68 0.34 -11.80
C ALA A 168 14.20 0.15 -13.24
N GLN A 169 13.32 -0.82 -13.49
CA GLN A 169 12.72 -1.04 -14.80
C GLN A 169 11.76 0.10 -15.19
N GLN A 170 10.92 0.53 -14.24
CA GLN A 170 10.00 1.65 -14.46
C GLN A 170 10.73 2.96 -14.78
N ALA A 171 11.87 3.21 -14.14
CA ALA A 171 12.69 4.38 -14.40
C ALA A 171 13.37 4.37 -15.79
N GLN A 172 13.47 3.21 -16.46
CA GLN A 172 14.03 3.06 -17.80
C GLN A 172 12.96 3.12 -18.90
N GLU A 173 11.67 3.09 -18.54
CA GLU A 173 10.60 3.25 -19.52
C GLU A 173 10.70 4.64 -20.16
N PRO A 174 10.49 4.76 -21.50
CA PRO A 174 10.55 6.05 -22.17
C PRO A 174 9.50 7.00 -21.54
N ALA A 175 9.91 8.22 -21.29
CA ALA A 175 8.95 9.26 -20.90
C ALA A 175 7.94 9.48 -22.04
N PRO A 176 6.69 9.89 -21.71
CA PRO A 176 5.69 10.20 -22.73
C PRO A 176 6.21 11.31 -23.67
N ALA A 177 5.73 11.31 -24.91
CA ALA A 177 6.16 12.27 -25.95
C ALA A 177 5.81 13.73 -25.63
N GLY A 178 5.04 13.98 -24.57
CA GLY A 178 4.64 15.32 -24.10
C GLY A 178 3.64 15.25 -22.97
N PRO A 179 3.20 16.41 -22.46
CA PRO A 179 2.25 16.48 -21.37
C PRO A 179 0.89 15.91 -21.77
N ILE A 180 0.21 15.27 -20.83
CA ILE A 180 -1.09 14.61 -21.00
C ILE A 180 -2.21 15.47 -20.40
N LEU A 181 -2.08 15.83 -19.11
CA LEU A 181 -3.15 16.54 -18.39
C LEU A 181 -3.25 18.00 -18.82
N ARG A 182 -2.13 18.67 -19.09
CA ARG A 182 -2.15 20.08 -19.47
C ARG A 182 -3.00 20.35 -20.70
N PRO A 183 -2.81 19.66 -21.85
CA PRO A 183 -3.65 19.86 -23.01
C PRO A 183 -5.08 19.33 -22.83
N GLU A 184 -5.28 18.23 -22.08
CA GLU A 184 -6.59 17.63 -21.86
C GLU A 184 -7.53 18.55 -21.08
N TYR A 185 -6.99 19.27 -20.09
CA TYR A 185 -7.77 20.14 -19.18
C TYR A 185 -7.51 21.63 -19.37
N GLY A 186 -6.77 22.05 -20.38
CA GLY A 186 -6.47 23.45 -20.68
C GLY A 186 -5.64 24.12 -19.59
N ILE A 187 -4.71 23.38 -18.94
CA ILE A 187 -3.85 23.90 -17.88
C ILE A 187 -2.66 24.62 -18.50
N GLY A 188 -2.50 25.90 -18.18
CA GLY A 188 -1.40 26.73 -18.67
C GLY A 188 -0.02 26.29 -18.16
N GLN A 189 1.04 26.63 -18.89
CA GLN A 189 2.41 26.25 -18.54
C GLN A 189 2.86 26.84 -17.18
N GLU A 190 2.37 28.03 -16.83
CA GLU A 190 2.70 28.72 -15.58
C GLU A 190 1.84 28.24 -14.39
N GLU A 191 0.80 27.45 -14.65
CA GLU A 191 -0.05 26.94 -13.58
C GLU A 191 0.63 25.75 -12.88
N LYS A 192 0.55 25.73 -11.55
CA LYS A 192 1.14 24.70 -10.70
C LYS A 192 0.13 23.61 -10.39
N MET A 193 0.44 22.37 -10.74
CA MET A 193 -0.40 21.21 -10.50
C MET A 193 -0.07 20.56 -9.16
N ILE A 194 -0.96 20.71 -8.20
CA ILE A 194 -0.91 20.01 -6.92
C ILE A 194 -1.87 18.81 -7.01
N ALA A 195 -1.35 17.60 -6.96
CA ALA A 195 -2.12 16.43 -7.26
C ALA A 195 -2.22 15.44 -6.10
N MET A 196 -3.38 14.77 -6.04
CA MET A 196 -3.64 13.62 -5.20
C MET A 196 -4.02 12.43 -6.08
N VAL A 197 -3.24 11.34 -6.01
CA VAL A 197 -3.53 10.09 -6.72
C VAL A 197 -4.05 9.06 -5.72
N SER A 198 -5.34 8.77 -5.75
CA SER A 198 -5.94 7.84 -4.80
C SER A 198 -7.35 7.42 -5.17
N TYR A 199 -7.72 6.18 -4.83
CA TYR A 199 -9.13 5.75 -4.82
C TYR A 199 -9.92 6.43 -3.71
N PHE A 200 -11.24 6.64 -3.95
CA PHE A 200 -12.17 7.13 -2.93
C PHE A 200 -12.64 5.96 -2.06
N TYR A 201 -12.25 5.95 -0.80
CA TYR A 201 -12.73 5.00 0.20
C TYR A 201 -13.74 5.68 1.12
N LYS A 202 -14.98 5.18 1.13
CA LYS A 202 -16.02 5.73 1.99
C LYS A 202 -15.64 5.68 3.48
N PRO A 203 -15.98 6.71 4.25
CA PRO A 203 -15.73 6.74 5.69
C PRO A 203 -16.48 5.61 6.40
N LYS A 204 -15.81 4.98 7.36
CA LYS A 204 -16.39 3.95 8.22
C LYS A 204 -17.07 4.62 9.42
N ARG A 205 -18.30 5.12 9.23
CA ARG A 205 -19.03 5.87 10.26
C ARG A 205 -19.23 5.10 11.58
N TYR A 206 -19.28 3.77 11.52
CA TYR A 206 -19.39 2.92 12.71
C TYR A 206 -18.17 2.92 13.63
N ILE A 207 -17.02 3.45 13.18
CA ILE A 207 -15.82 3.69 13.99
C ILE A 207 -15.51 5.20 14.11
N GLY A 208 -16.51 6.07 13.90
CA GLY A 208 -16.39 7.51 14.09
C GLY A 208 -15.70 8.27 12.96
N GLN A 209 -15.46 7.65 11.80
CA GLN A 209 -14.90 8.36 10.66
C GLN A 209 -15.96 9.27 10.00
N THR A 210 -15.66 10.55 9.89
CA THR A 210 -16.53 11.55 9.23
C THR A 210 -16.08 11.85 7.81
N ARG A 211 -14.77 11.74 7.52
CA ARG A 211 -14.12 11.94 6.21
C ARG A 211 -13.52 10.62 5.69
N GLY A 212 -13.29 10.55 4.41
CA GLY A 212 -12.71 9.36 3.78
C GLY A 212 -11.27 9.09 4.19
N LEU A 213 -10.90 7.82 4.16
CA LEU A 213 -9.60 7.34 4.64
C LEU A 213 -8.40 8.05 3.99
N LYS A 214 -8.55 8.50 2.75
CA LYS A 214 -7.46 9.10 1.96
C LYS A 214 -7.35 10.61 2.11
N GLY A 215 -8.30 11.27 2.81
CA GLY A 215 -8.23 12.71 3.12
C GLY A 215 -8.51 13.62 1.93
N HIS A 216 -9.39 13.23 1.00
CA HIS A 216 -9.78 14.07 -0.14
C HIS A 216 -10.35 15.42 0.31
N GLU A 217 -11.20 15.40 1.35
CA GLU A 217 -11.78 16.61 1.91
C GLU A 217 -10.72 17.49 2.57
N ASP A 218 -9.70 16.90 3.21
CA ASP A 218 -8.59 17.66 3.82
C ASP A 218 -7.72 18.33 2.73
N PHE A 219 -7.51 17.63 1.60
CA PHE A 219 -6.83 18.21 0.44
C PHE A 219 -7.61 19.36 -0.17
N ILE A 220 -8.92 19.23 -0.35
CA ILE A 220 -9.79 20.30 -0.88
C ILE A 220 -9.76 21.53 0.04
N ASP A 221 -9.87 21.34 1.36
CA ASP A 221 -9.80 22.41 2.34
C ASP A 221 -8.43 23.11 2.32
N ALA A 222 -7.35 22.34 2.22
CA ALA A 222 -6.00 22.91 2.10
C ALA A 222 -5.83 23.73 0.81
N MET A 223 -6.33 23.23 -0.32
CA MET A 223 -6.23 23.93 -1.60
C MET A 223 -7.02 25.25 -1.63
N GLU A 224 -8.13 25.35 -0.89
CA GLU A 224 -8.85 26.61 -0.69
C GLU A 224 -7.95 27.68 -0.07
N LEU A 225 -7.09 27.29 0.88
CA LEU A 225 -6.12 28.18 1.53
C LEU A 225 -4.93 28.48 0.61
N VAL A 226 -4.42 27.46 -0.10
CA VAL A 226 -3.32 27.63 -1.07
C VAL A 226 -3.70 28.63 -2.15
N PHE A 227 -4.91 28.56 -2.69
CA PHE A 227 -5.38 29.45 -3.75
C PHE A 227 -5.43 30.93 -3.37
N LYS A 228 -5.50 31.26 -2.08
CA LYS A 228 -5.44 32.64 -1.60
C LYS A 228 -4.04 33.28 -1.76
N LYS A 229 -2.99 32.42 -1.67
CA LYS A 229 -1.59 32.84 -1.81
C LYS A 229 -1.03 32.59 -3.22
N HIS A 230 -1.47 31.47 -3.83
CA HIS A 230 -1.00 31.01 -5.14
C HIS A 230 -2.19 30.84 -6.09
N PRO A 231 -2.73 31.96 -6.66
CA PRO A 231 -3.91 31.88 -7.53
C PRO A 231 -3.70 31.10 -8.83
N GLN A 232 -2.45 30.90 -9.24
CA GLN A 232 -2.05 30.06 -10.38
C GLN A 232 -2.03 28.57 -10.08
N ALA A 233 -2.30 28.15 -8.84
CA ALA A 233 -2.34 26.72 -8.50
C ALA A 233 -3.63 26.04 -9.01
N ARG A 234 -3.51 24.74 -9.34
CA ARG A 234 -4.61 23.84 -9.71
C ARG A 234 -4.61 22.64 -8.79
N ALA A 235 -5.77 22.24 -8.33
CA ALA A 235 -5.97 20.99 -7.57
C ALA A 235 -6.35 19.87 -8.54
N ILE A 236 -5.59 18.77 -8.56
CA ILE A 236 -5.85 17.62 -9.43
C ILE A 236 -6.12 16.40 -8.55
N ILE A 237 -7.28 15.77 -8.73
CA ILE A 237 -7.62 14.53 -8.01
C ILE A 237 -7.79 13.41 -9.05
N ILE A 238 -6.88 12.44 -8.98
CA ILE A 238 -6.77 11.32 -9.92
C ILE A 238 -7.20 10.05 -9.19
N GLY A 239 -8.26 9.41 -9.68
CA GLY A 239 -8.81 8.18 -9.14
C GLY A 239 -10.33 8.17 -9.15
N ASN A 240 -10.92 7.04 -8.76
CA ASN A 240 -12.36 6.83 -8.70
C ASN A 240 -12.78 6.07 -7.45
N ALA A 241 -14.07 5.82 -7.30
CA ALA A 241 -14.63 5.06 -6.20
C ALA A 241 -14.05 3.64 -6.11
N TRP A 242 -13.71 3.22 -4.92
CA TRP A 242 -13.38 1.83 -4.60
C TRP A 242 -14.63 1.13 -4.04
N ASP A 243 -14.97 -0.01 -4.61
CA ASP A 243 -15.97 -0.98 -4.11
C ASP A 243 -17.15 -0.39 -3.30
N GLY A 244 -18.13 0.14 -3.99
CA GLY A 244 -19.36 0.71 -3.39
C GLY A 244 -19.16 2.08 -2.75
N ALA A 245 -18.12 2.85 -3.17
CA ALA A 245 -17.88 4.22 -2.71
C ALA A 245 -18.40 5.31 -3.68
N GLU A 246 -19.19 4.97 -4.69
CA GLU A 246 -19.62 5.88 -5.77
C GLU A 246 -20.43 7.08 -5.21
N ALA A 247 -21.28 6.85 -4.22
CA ALA A 247 -22.04 7.93 -3.57
C ALA A 247 -21.13 8.88 -2.77
N TYR A 248 -20.06 8.33 -2.16
CA TYR A 248 -19.07 9.12 -1.46
C TYR A 248 -18.21 9.93 -2.45
N GLU A 249 -17.74 9.32 -3.54
CA GLU A 249 -17.02 10.03 -4.61
C GLU A 249 -17.84 11.21 -5.13
N LYS A 250 -19.12 11.01 -5.48
CA LYS A 250 -20.03 12.08 -5.92
C LYS A 250 -20.12 13.22 -4.90
N SER A 251 -20.19 12.90 -3.61
CA SER A 251 -20.26 13.91 -2.55
C SER A 251 -18.97 14.72 -2.43
N VAL A 252 -17.81 14.09 -2.60
CA VAL A 252 -16.50 14.77 -2.58
C VAL A 252 -16.31 15.64 -3.83
N ILE A 253 -16.75 15.17 -4.99
CA ILE A 253 -16.73 15.99 -6.24
C ILE A 253 -17.58 17.23 -6.06
N ALA A 254 -18.80 17.10 -5.54
CA ALA A 254 -19.68 18.24 -5.28
C ALA A 254 -19.05 19.23 -4.28
N TYR A 255 -18.48 18.71 -3.18
CA TYR A 255 -17.77 19.51 -2.18
C TYR A 255 -16.58 20.27 -2.78
N GLY A 256 -15.76 19.59 -3.58
CA GLY A 256 -14.62 20.23 -4.24
C GLY A 256 -15.02 21.31 -5.23
N LYS A 257 -16.07 21.06 -6.03
CA LYS A 257 -16.59 22.06 -6.98
C LYS A 257 -17.21 23.27 -6.28
N GLU A 258 -17.91 23.06 -5.18
CA GLU A 258 -18.46 24.15 -4.36
C GLU A 258 -17.35 25.06 -3.81
N LYS A 259 -16.27 24.47 -3.27
CA LYS A 259 -15.18 25.23 -2.62
C LYS A 259 -14.16 25.83 -3.58
N LEU A 260 -13.80 25.10 -4.63
CA LEU A 260 -12.67 25.40 -5.48
C LEU A 260 -13.05 25.83 -6.91
N GLY A 261 -14.34 25.66 -7.27
CA GLY A 261 -14.84 25.99 -8.60
C GLY A 261 -14.13 25.19 -9.70
N ASP A 262 -13.75 25.89 -10.78
CA ASP A 262 -13.07 25.26 -11.92
C ASP A 262 -11.56 25.02 -11.70
N ARG A 263 -11.04 25.44 -10.54
CA ARG A 263 -9.63 25.20 -10.19
C ARG A 263 -9.37 23.81 -9.63
N VAL A 264 -10.41 22.99 -9.40
CA VAL A 264 -10.28 21.57 -9.09
C VAL A 264 -10.69 20.71 -10.27
N ILE A 265 -9.83 19.75 -10.62
CA ILE A 265 -10.04 18.80 -11.69
C ILE A 265 -10.13 17.41 -11.07
N PHE A 266 -11.20 16.69 -11.37
CA PHE A 266 -11.38 15.28 -11.04
C PHE A 266 -11.29 14.49 -12.34
N THR A 267 -10.21 13.73 -12.51
CA THR A 267 -9.94 13.00 -13.77
C THR A 267 -10.71 11.67 -13.87
N GLY A 268 -11.21 11.16 -12.74
CA GLY A 268 -11.66 9.78 -12.66
C GLY A 268 -10.49 8.79 -12.69
N TYR A 269 -10.80 7.52 -12.99
CA TYR A 269 -9.78 6.46 -13.12
C TYR A 269 -8.86 6.72 -14.30
N ARG A 270 -7.55 6.58 -14.07
CA ARG A 270 -6.50 6.70 -15.09
C ARG A 270 -5.63 5.43 -15.06
N ASN A 271 -5.28 4.91 -16.22
CA ASN A 271 -4.34 3.79 -16.39
C ASN A 271 -2.93 4.24 -16.79
N ASP A 272 -2.77 5.52 -17.06
CA ASP A 272 -1.56 6.21 -17.52
C ASP A 272 -0.95 7.11 -16.41
N VAL A 273 -1.26 6.85 -15.14
CA VAL A 273 -0.78 7.64 -13.99
C VAL A 273 0.74 7.79 -13.98
N LYS A 274 1.47 6.74 -14.37
CA LYS A 274 2.93 6.77 -14.48
C LYS A 274 3.43 7.86 -15.43
N ASP A 275 2.69 8.09 -16.51
CA ASP A 275 3.03 9.06 -17.54
C ASP A 275 2.57 10.48 -17.14
N ILE A 276 1.66 10.60 -16.19
CA ILE A 276 1.16 11.85 -15.62
C ILE A 276 2.08 12.39 -14.52
N TYR A 277 2.73 11.54 -13.73
CA TYR A 277 3.59 11.99 -12.61
C TYR A 277 4.61 13.06 -13.00
N PRO A 278 5.28 13.02 -14.18
CA PRO A 278 6.23 14.06 -14.59
C PRO A 278 5.62 15.46 -14.76
N GLU A 279 4.28 15.59 -14.89
CA GLU A 279 3.58 16.88 -15.02
C GLU A 279 3.20 17.48 -13.65
N ILE A 280 3.24 16.68 -12.58
CA ILE A 280 2.80 17.08 -11.25
C ILE A 280 3.91 17.86 -10.56
N ASP A 281 3.61 19.10 -10.13
CA ASP A 281 4.56 19.94 -9.38
C ASP A 281 4.68 19.49 -7.92
N ILE A 282 3.57 19.06 -7.29
CA ILE A 282 3.55 18.54 -5.91
C ILE A 282 2.51 17.45 -5.79
N ALA A 283 2.92 16.27 -5.28
CA ALA A 283 2.03 15.18 -4.91
C ALA A 283 1.69 15.24 -3.42
N VAL A 284 0.40 15.08 -3.09
CA VAL A 284 -0.11 15.19 -1.73
C VAL A 284 -0.82 13.90 -1.31
N HIS A 285 -0.45 13.36 -0.14
CA HIS A 285 -1.00 12.13 0.43
C HIS A 285 -1.55 12.36 1.84
N PRO A 286 -2.75 12.99 1.98
CA PRO A 286 -3.31 13.41 3.27
C PRO A 286 -4.08 12.30 3.97
N SER A 287 -3.64 11.05 3.83
CA SER A 287 -4.33 9.86 4.35
C SER A 287 -4.44 9.85 5.87
N HIS A 288 -5.55 9.30 6.38
CA HIS A 288 -5.78 9.11 7.82
C HIS A 288 -5.27 7.76 8.33
N SER A 289 -4.99 6.81 7.45
CA SER A 289 -4.33 5.53 7.72
C SER A 289 -3.72 5.01 6.43
N GLU A 290 -2.45 4.65 6.45
CA GLU A 290 -1.74 4.21 5.28
C GLU A 290 -0.52 3.34 5.65
N ASN A 291 -0.04 2.56 4.68
CA ASN A 291 1.32 2.03 4.71
C ASN A 291 2.26 3.02 3.97
N LEU A 292 2.77 2.66 2.81
CA LEU A 292 3.61 3.54 1.98
C LEU A 292 2.82 4.19 0.83
N GLY A 293 1.79 3.49 0.35
CA GLY A 293 0.81 3.95 -0.64
C GLY A 293 1.38 4.74 -1.80
N GLY A 294 0.62 5.73 -2.25
CA GLY A 294 0.99 6.59 -3.37
C GLY A 294 2.25 7.45 -3.14
N ALA A 295 2.67 7.68 -1.87
CA ALA A 295 3.88 8.43 -1.59
C ALA A 295 5.15 7.71 -2.10
N ALA A 296 5.15 6.37 -2.07
CA ALA A 296 6.22 5.59 -2.68
C ALA A 296 6.28 5.78 -4.20
N GLU A 297 5.12 5.86 -4.86
CA GLU A 297 5.05 6.10 -6.31
C GLU A 297 5.51 7.51 -6.65
N SER A 298 4.94 8.56 -6.03
CA SER A 298 5.32 9.94 -6.32
C SER A 298 6.83 10.18 -6.13
N LEU A 299 7.42 9.69 -5.04
CA LEU A 299 8.86 9.78 -4.82
C LEU A 299 9.66 8.98 -5.86
N ALA A 300 9.21 7.78 -6.26
CA ALA A 300 9.89 6.98 -7.28
C ALA A 300 9.95 7.67 -8.64
N TYR A 301 8.90 8.43 -8.98
CA TYR A 301 8.85 9.27 -10.19
C TYR A 301 9.51 10.65 -10.03
N GLY A 302 10.11 10.95 -8.89
CA GLY A 302 10.80 12.21 -8.65
C GLY A 302 9.85 13.40 -8.53
N VAL A 303 8.67 13.18 -7.93
CA VAL A 303 7.69 14.25 -7.67
C VAL A 303 7.83 14.76 -6.25
N PRO A 304 7.93 16.07 -6.02
CA PRO A 304 7.89 16.66 -4.68
C PRO A 304 6.69 16.14 -3.88
N THR A 305 6.92 15.57 -2.71
CA THR A 305 5.91 14.79 -2.00
C THR A 305 5.64 15.32 -0.60
N ILE A 306 4.35 15.55 -0.31
CA ILE A 306 3.85 15.87 1.03
C ILE A 306 2.94 14.71 1.49
N ALA A 307 3.14 14.22 2.71
CA ALA A 307 2.32 13.16 3.29
C ALA A 307 1.95 13.47 4.73
N THR A 308 0.92 12.83 5.24
CA THR A 308 0.60 12.87 6.67
C THR A 308 1.60 12.03 7.47
N ASN A 309 1.89 12.47 8.70
CA ASN A 309 2.78 11.74 9.63
C ASN A 309 2.08 10.52 10.23
N ILE A 310 1.77 9.52 9.37
CA ILE A 310 1.05 8.31 9.79
C ILE A 310 1.55 7.06 9.09
N GLY A 311 1.36 5.92 9.76
CA GLY A 311 1.65 4.59 9.18
C GLY A 311 3.10 4.45 8.75
N GLY A 312 3.30 4.14 7.49
CA GLY A 312 4.62 3.95 6.89
C GLY A 312 5.16 5.19 6.18
N PHE A 313 4.37 6.26 6.01
CA PHE A 313 4.86 7.46 5.33
C PHE A 313 6.16 8.01 5.90
N PRO A 314 6.36 8.09 7.24
CA PRO A 314 7.62 8.57 7.82
C PRO A 314 8.84 7.69 7.53
N ASP A 315 8.65 6.49 7.00
CA ASP A 315 9.77 5.62 6.61
C ASP A 315 10.42 6.06 5.28
N ILE A 316 9.68 6.77 4.43
CA ILE A 316 10.11 7.23 3.10
C ILE A 316 10.02 8.73 2.91
N VAL A 317 9.08 9.40 3.59
CA VAL A 317 8.96 10.87 3.66
C VAL A 317 9.54 11.32 4.99
N VAL A 318 10.84 11.61 5.00
CA VAL A 318 11.55 12.15 6.16
C VAL A 318 11.43 13.66 6.11
N ASP A 319 10.76 14.26 7.11
CA ASP A 319 10.40 15.69 7.11
C ASP A 319 11.61 16.60 6.89
N GLY A 320 11.52 17.48 5.90
CA GLY A 320 12.59 18.40 5.48
C GLY A 320 13.80 17.73 4.78
N GLN A 321 13.80 16.39 4.60
CA GLN A 321 14.93 15.69 3.98
C GLN A 321 14.56 15.02 2.65
N THR A 322 13.44 14.28 2.60
CA THR A 322 12.99 13.55 1.42
C THR A 322 11.60 13.95 0.96
N GLY A 323 11.00 14.90 1.63
CA GLY A 323 9.67 15.46 1.45
C GLY A 323 9.21 16.15 2.72
N LEU A 324 7.93 16.52 2.79
CA LEU A 324 7.38 17.17 3.96
C LEU A 324 6.27 16.34 4.61
N LEU A 325 6.24 16.33 5.95
CA LEU A 325 5.18 15.71 6.73
C LEU A 325 4.23 16.76 7.31
N THR A 326 2.96 16.37 7.49
CA THR A 326 1.92 17.18 8.11
C THR A 326 1.12 16.35 9.11
N PRO A 327 0.52 16.94 10.14
CA PRO A 327 -0.43 16.25 10.99
C PRO A 327 -1.62 15.71 10.19
N VAL A 328 -2.25 14.65 10.70
CA VAL A 328 -3.49 14.09 10.11
C VAL A 328 -4.65 15.03 10.40
N LYS A 329 -5.54 15.23 9.42
CA LYS A 329 -6.74 16.07 9.55
C LYS A 329 -6.44 17.54 9.88
N ASP A 330 -5.34 18.04 9.37
CA ASP A 330 -4.90 19.45 9.54
C ASP A 330 -4.71 20.08 8.16
N PRO A 331 -5.79 20.58 7.53
CA PRO A 331 -5.71 21.26 6.23
C PRO A 331 -4.86 22.53 6.24
N GLU A 332 -4.81 23.25 7.37
CA GLU A 332 -4.01 24.47 7.51
C GLU A 332 -2.51 24.12 7.45
N ALA A 333 -2.06 23.13 8.19
CA ALA A 333 -0.68 22.65 8.13
C ALA A 333 -0.34 22.11 6.75
N LEU A 334 -1.26 21.39 6.10
CA LEU A 334 -1.09 20.90 4.74
C LEU A 334 -0.93 22.06 3.75
N ALA A 335 -1.76 23.09 3.83
CA ALA A 335 -1.67 24.28 2.99
C ALA A 335 -0.32 25.00 3.17
N GLN A 336 0.15 25.12 4.41
CA GLN A 336 1.45 25.73 4.71
C GLN A 336 2.60 24.95 4.06
N ARG A 337 2.57 23.62 4.11
CA ARG A 337 3.59 22.75 3.49
C ARG A 337 3.57 22.86 1.96
N ILE A 338 2.38 22.94 1.34
CA ILE A 338 2.24 23.15 -0.11
C ILE A 338 2.82 24.51 -0.49
N CYS A 339 2.44 25.61 0.19
CA CYS A 339 2.98 26.93 -0.06
C CYS A 339 4.50 26.95 0.11
N TYR A 340 5.04 26.33 1.15
CA TYR A 340 6.48 26.22 1.36
C TYR A 340 7.21 25.62 0.15
N MET A 341 6.74 24.47 -0.36
CA MET A 341 7.36 23.84 -1.54
C MET A 341 7.28 24.73 -2.79
N LEU A 342 6.18 25.46 -2.98
CA LEU A 342 6.02 26.39 -4.10
C LEU A 342 6.96 27.60 -4.00
N GLU A 343 7.24 28.06 -2.79
CA GLU A 343 8.06 29.24 -2.49
C GLU A 343 9.56 28.93 -2.42
N HIS A 344 9.94 27.63 -2.22
CA HIS A 344 11.33 27.19 -2.06
C HIS A 344 11.70 26.10 -3.08
N PRO A 345 11.73 26.40 -4.38
CA PRO A 345 11.88 25.39 -5.43
C PRO A 345 13.21 24.62 -5.39
N ASP A 346 14.30 25.29 -4.99
CA ASP A 346 15.64 24.63 -4.93
C ASP A 346 15.71 23.61 -3.79
N GLU A 347 15.26 23.98 -2.59
CA GLU A 347 15.17 23.06 -1.45
C GLU A 347 14.22 21.90 -1.74
N THR A 348 13.10 22.20 -2.41
CA THR A 348 12.12 21.19 -2.83
C THR A 348 12.73 20.18 -3.79
N ARG A 349 13.53 20.63 -4.76
CA ARG A 349 14.26 19.76 -5.69
C ARG A 349 15.23 18.85 -4.95
N GLU A 350 16.05 19.40 -4.06
CA GLU A 350 17.01 18.62 -3.27
C GLU A 350 16.32 17.55 -2.40
N MET A 351 15.19 17.89 -1.75
CA MET A 351 14.38 16.93 -1.00
C MET A 351 13.85 15.82 -1.91
N THR A 352 13.38 16.19 -3.09
CA THR A 352 12.82 15.25 -4.07
C THR A 352 13.87 14.26 -4.57
N ASP A 353 15.07 14.74 -4.91
CA ASP A 353 16.18 13.90 -5.37
C ASP A 353 16.58 12.89 -4.29
N ARG A 354 16.69 13.35 -3.03
CA ARG A 354 16.98 12.46 -1.89
C ARG A 354 15.84 11.45 -1.66
N GLY A 355 14.59 11.88 -1.79
CA GLY A 355 13.41 11.02 -1.66
C GLY A 355 13.35 9.93 -2.72
N GLN A 356 13.63 10.28 -3.97
CA GLN A 356 13.70 9.33 -5.07
C GLN A 356 14.82 8.29 -4.86
N ALA A 357 15.99 8.74 -4.45
CA ALA A 357 17.12 7.85 -4.16
C ALA A 357 16.78 6.88 -3.00
N LEU A 358 16.17 7.39 -1.92
CA LEU A 358 15.75 6.57 -0.77
C LEU A 358 14.74 5.50 -1.18
N VAL A 359 13.70 5.86 -1.91
CA VAL A 359 12.64 4.92 -2.32
C VAL A 359 13.19 3.86 -3.28
N ARG A 360 14.03 4.23 -4.23
CA ARG A 360 14.71 3.27 -5.11
C ARG A 360 15.57 2.30 -4.32
N GLN A 361 16.29 2.77 -3.32
CA GLN A 361 17.10 1.91 -2.45
C GLN A 361 16.23 0.97 -1.60
N LEU A 362 15.18 1.48 -0.96
CA LEU A 362 14.36 0.71 0.00
C LEU A 362 13.39 -0.24 -0.68
N LEU A 363 12.77 0.19 -1.78
CA LEU A 363 11.61 -0.48 -2.36
C LEU A 363 11.89 -1.19 -3.70
N GLU A 364 13.15 -1.20 -4.16
CA GLU A 364 13.52 -2.04 -5.30
C GLU A 364 13.23 -3.51 -4.97
N ILE A 365 12.64 -4.24 -5.93
CA ILE A 365 12.18 -5.61 -5.71
C ILE A 365 13.29 -6.55 -5.24
N ALA A 366 14.52 -6.36 -5.74
CA ALA A 366 15.67 -7.15 -5.32
C ALA A 366 15.98 -6.98 -3.83
N ASN A 367 15.84 -5.77 -3.29
CA ASN A 367 16.09 -5.49 -1.88
C ASN A 367 14.96 -6.01 -0.99
N THR A 368 13.71 -5.75 -1.36
CA THR A 368 12.55 -6.14 -0.54
C THR A 368 12.32 -7.65 -0.55
N ALA A 369 12.37 -8.30 -1.71
CA ALA A 369 12.23 -9.76 -1.81
C ALA A 369 13.49 -10.48 -1.28
N GLY A 370 14.68 -9.87 -1.41
CA GLY A 370 15.91 -10.36 -0.79
C GLY A 370 15.82 -10.36 0.73
N THR A 371 15.26 -9.30 1.33
CA THR A 371 14.96 -9.22 2.76
C THR A 371 14.01 -10.33 3.20
N ILE A 372 12.93 -10.57 2.46
CA ILE A 372 11.98 -11.67 2.74
C ILE A 372 12.67 -13.03 2.66
N LYS A 373 13.51 -13.27 1.65
CA LYS A 373 14.30 -14.50 1.55
C LYS A 373 15.20 -14.70 2.77
N GLY A 374 15.89 -13.65 3.22
CA GLY A 374 16.70 -13.69 4.45
C GLY A 374 15.89 -13.99 5.71
N ILE A 375 14.66 -13.45 5.82
CA ILE A 375 13.74 -13.77 6.91
C ILE A 375 13.34 -15.25 6.88
N TYR A 376 13.02 -15.81 5.72
CA TYR A 376 12.74 -17.25 5.61
C TYR A 376 13.92 -18.10 6.07
N GLU A 377 15.14 -17.76 5.62
CA GLU A 377 16.35 -18.47 5.99
C GLU A 377 16.62 -18.41 7.50
N LYS A 378 16.37 -17.25 8.14
CA LYS A 378 16.46 -17.09 9.59
C LYS A 378 15.46 -17.99 10.29
N ILE A 379 14.18 -17.93 9.96
CA ILE A 379 13.11 -18.72 10.57
C ILE A 379 13.40 -20.23 10.45
N LEU A 380 13.87 -20.69 9.29
CA LEU A 380 14.14 -22.09 9.04
C LEU A 380 15.43 -22.63 9.71
N LYS A 381 16.32 -21.74 10.19
CA LYS A 381 17.51 -22.13 10.97
C LYS A 381 17.23 -22.18 12.47
N GLU A 382 16.26 -21.41 12.95
CA GLU A 382 15.90 -21.30 14.36
C GLU A 382 14.84 -22.34 14.79
N GLY A 383 14.13 -22.97 13.86
CA GLY A 383 13.11 -24.01 14.06
C GLY A 383 13.62 -25.38 13.67
#